data_5846d1c600637ed1c0baa24cb271909e
#
_entry.id   5846d1c600637ed1c0baa24cb271909e
#
_cell.length_a   1.000
_cell.length_b   1.000
_cell.length_c   1.000
_cell.angle_alpha   90.00
_cell.angle_beta   90.00
_cell.angle_gamma   90.00
#
_symmetry.space_group_name_H-M   'P 1'
#
loop_
_entity.id
_entity.type
_entity.pdbx_description
1 polymer ?
#
loop_
_entity_poly.entity_id
_entity_poly.type
_entity_poly.pdbx_seq_one_letter_code
_entity_poly.pdbx_strand_id
1 'polypeptide(L)'
;MEPTVPPIEQNRTVWSNIRIGLYILGAFLLFLFALDLMTSSLQHMKKNVAETILLATSNPFTGLFIGLLITAMLQSSSTTTSLVVALVASGALTIETAIPIIMGANIGTTITSTIVSLGFISRKKEFRRAVSAGTYHYFFNLLTAIILFPLEYYYGFLSSLSEWFANLVFTPTVAPVENSITHFWVGFGPLIHYLVQELNSPFILAFLSLLMLFASILIFRRLISNLLKAKSPEVFSRFFFKNSLKSFSWGLLTTAAIRSSTITTSVVVPIVAKKIVSLKQAAPFIMGANVGTTITAFIAAMLQSNSSSGISIAIAHFLFNFIGVMLFFPIPVLRKLPMELAEWLGKLTLKYRLAGFVYILVAFFFLPFSLIYFNQDSIEALTLTYQRESTQGNSEFTIQTRLNLRTSVGEWTLYEGEGHGGKEEPSLIYPISIRNETLFVGKQMFQFSQTGFCWDGEDDHGKFNSCLEKILPLYQTSGQQFDSVFVYAFRYDISNDSLVHRYYLSAPFKIMLRHEIIGPGNQRTLEKLIRFERR
;
A
#
# COMPACT_ATOMS: atom_id res chain seq x y z
N MET A 1 -25.01 -48.52 -35.03
CA MET A 1 -25.45 -48.43 -33.63
C MET A 1 -24.34 -47.73 -32.86
N GLU A 2 -24.54 -46.45 -32.57
CA GLU A 2 -23.63 -45.71 -31.66
C GLU A 2 -23.82 -46.22 -30.23
N PRO A 3 -22.74 -46.42 -29.47
CA PRO A 3 -22.88 -46.79 -28.09
C PRO A 3 -23.38 -45.58 -27.28
N THR A 4 -24.62 -45.63 -26.83
CA THR A 4 -25.18 -44.67 -25.89
C THR A 4 -24.44 -44.78 -24.56
N VAL A 5 -23.71 -43.76 -24.17
CA VAL A 5 -23.08 -43.63 -22.84
C VAL A 5 -24.17 -43.70 -21.77
N PRO A 6 -24.05 -44.56 -20.77
CA PRO A 6 -25.12 -44.76 -19.78
C PRO A 6 -25.33 -43.47 -18.94
N PRO A 7 -26.60 -43.16 -18.57
CA PRO A 7 -26.96 -41.90 -17.88
C PRO A 7 -26.31 -41.67 -16.51
N ILE A 8 -25.65 -42.67 -15.96
CA ILE A 8 -24.98 -42.61 -14.63
C ILE A 8 -23.65 -41.81 -14.67
N GLU A 9 -22.94 -41.77 -15.82
CA GLU A 9 -21.69 -40.98 -15.92
C GLU A 9 -21.96 -39.48 -16.09
N GLN A 10 -23.05 -39.09 -16.72
CA GLN A 10 -23.43 -37.67 -16.85
C GLN A 10 -23.80 -37.05 -15.50
N ASN A 11 -24.48 -37.77 -14.63
CA ASN A 11 -24.84 -37.29 -13.29
C ASN A 11 -23.62 -37.14 -12.37
N ARG A 12 -22.63 -38.01 -12.45
CA ARG A 12 -21.39 -37.89 -11.65
C ARG A 12 -20.59 -36.63 -12.03
N THR A 13 -20.56 -36.27 -13.30
CA THR A 13 -19.86 -35.07 -13.79
C THR A 13 -20.54 -33.78 -13.35
N VAL A 14 -21.86 -33.71 -13.37
CA VAL A 14 -22.66 -32.55 -12.94
C VAL A 14 -22.48 -32.32 -11.42
N TRP A 15 -22.64 -33.34 -10.60
CA TRP A 15 -22.43 -33.24 -9.13
C TRP A 15 -21.01 -32.86 -8.76
N SER A 16 -20.00 -33.37 -9.50
CA SER A 16 -18.60 -32.98 -9.30
C SER A 16 -18.38 -31.49 -9.60
N ASN A 17 -18.96 -30.98 -10.69
CA ASN A 17 -18.84 -29.57 -11.06
C ASN A 17 -19.56 -28.64 -10.08
N ILE A 18 -20.76 -29.00 -9.61
CA ILE A 18 -21.49 -28.26 -8.57
C ILE A 18 -20.67 -28.20 -7.27
N ARG A 19 -20.11 -29.32 -6.83
CA ARG A 19 -19.28 -29.39 -5.62
C ARG A 19 -18.05 -28.50 -5.74
N ILE A 20 -17.37 -28.49 -6.88
CA ILE A 20 -16.23 -27.61 -7.13
C ILE A 20 -16.68 -26.14 -7.10
N GLY A 21 -17.83 -25.82 -7.72
CA GLY A 21 -18.41 -24.48 -7.68
C GLY A 21 -18.69 -24.01 -6.25
N LEU A 22 -19.26 -24.87 -5.42
CA LEU A 22 -19.50 -24.57 -4.00
C LEU A 22 -18.21 -24.36 -3.20
N TYR A 23 -17.15 -25.13 -3.45
CA TYR A 23 -15.85 -24.90 -2.81
C TYR A 23 -15.20 -23.57 -3.27
N ILE A 24 -15.34 -23.19 -4.55
CA ILE A 24 -14.87 -21.90 -5.05
C ILE A 24 -15.64 -20.76 -4.38
N LEU A 25 -16.96 -20.86 -4.28
CA LEU A 25 -17.78 -19.89 -3.59
C LEU A 25 -17.42 -19.80 -2.10
N GLY A 26 -17.23 -20.92 -1.42
CA GLY A 26 -16.80 -20.94 -0.01
C GLY A 26 -15.43 -20.30 0.21
N ALA A 27 -14.46 -20.57 -0.68
CA ALA A 27 -13.15 -19.90 -0.62
C ALA A 27 -13.25 -18.40 -0.87
N PHE A 28 -14.16 -17.98 -1.75
CA PHE A 28 -14.43 -16.56 -2.00
C PHE A 28 -15.07 -15.88 -0.78
N LEU A 29 -16.08 -16.48 -0.18
CA LEU A 29 -16.72 -15.95 1.03
C LEU A 29 -15.73 -15.86 2.20
N LEU A 30 -14.86 -16.86 2.36
CA LEU A 30 -13.79 -16.84 3.36
C LEU A 30 -12.80 -15.69 3.10
N PHE A 31 -12.49 -15.40 1.84
CA PHE A 31 -11.65 -14.27 1.45
C PHE A 31 -12.29 -12.94 1.85
N LEU A 32 -13.59 -12.75 1.58
CA LEU A 32 -14.32 -11.55 1.94
C LEU A 32 -14.35 -11.34 3.45
N PHE A 33 -14.72 -12.38 4.18
CA PHE A 33 -14.76 -12.36 5.63
C PHE A 33 -13.40 -12.00 6.24
N ALA A 34 -12.31 -12.60 5.71
CA ALA A 34 -10.96 -12.32 6.17
C ALA A 34 -10.53 -10.86 5.95
N LEU A 35 -10.92 -10.25 4.82
CA LEU A 35 -10.66 -8.83 4.54
C LEU A 35 -11.40 -7.91 5.53
N ASP A 36 -12.69 -8.16 5.71
CA ASP A 36 -13.52 -7.38 6.62
C ASP A 36 -13.02 -7.47 8.08
N LEU A 37 -12.70 -8.69 8.53
CA LEU A 37 -12.15 -8.92 9.86
C LEU A 37 -10.80 -8.22 10.04
N MET A 38 -9.93 -8.24 9.02
CA MET A 38 -8.63 -7.58 9.06
C MET A 38 -8.78 -6.07 9.20
N THR A 39 -9.63 -5.45 8.38
CA THR A 39 -9.87 -4.00 8.43
C THR A 39 -10.42 -3.59 9.79
N SER A 40 -11.44 -4.28 10.28
CA SER A 40 -12.03 -4.00 11.59
C SER A 40 -11.01 -4.16 12.73
N SER A 41 -10.17 -5.19 12.65
CA SER A 41 -9.11 -5.42 13.64
C SER A 41 -8.07 -4.30 13.63
N LEU A 42 -7.62 -3.85 12.44
CA LEU A 42 -6.65 -2.76 12.30
C LEU A 42 -7.22 -1.43 12.82
N GLN A 43 -8.50 -1.14 12.56
CA GLN A 43 -9.17 0.06 13.08
C GLN A 43 -9.25 0.08 14.62
N HIS A 44 -9.34 -1.11 15.25
CA HIS A 44 -9.35 -1.26 16.71
C HIS A 44 -7.96 -1.42 17.33
N MET A 45 -6.90 -1.47 16.51
CA MET A 45 -5.53 -1.49 17.03
C MET A 45 -5.22 -0.15 17.69
N LYS A 46 -4.52 -0.21 18.84
CA LYS A 46 -4.03 1.00 19.49
C LYS A 46 -3.15 1.80 18.52
N LYS A 47 -3.27 3.11 18.56
CA LYS A 47 -2.55 4.06 17.69
C LYS A 47 -1.05 3.73 17.53
N ASN A 48 -0.38 3.33 18.60
CA ASN A 48 1.07 3.02 18.63
C ASN A 48 1.51 1.95 17.61
N VAL A 49 0.64 1.00 17.27
CA VAL A 49 0.98 -0.06 16.29
C VAL A 49 0.84 0.45 14.87
N ALA A 50 -0.24 1.21 14.60
CA ALA A 50 -0.42 1.89 13.32
C ALA A 50 0.77 2.83 13.03
N GLU A 51 1.23 3.56 14.03
CA GLU A 51 2.40 4.43 13.97
C GLU A 51 3.69 3.67 13.67
N THR A 52 3.93 2.55 14.35
CA THR A 52 5.11 1.72 14.08
C THR A 52 5.13 1.23 12.64
N ILE A 53 3.98 0.83 12.09
CA ILE A 53 3.85 0.42 10.68
C ILE A 53 4.09 1.63 9.76
N LEU A 54 3.50 2.79 10.07
CA LEU A 54 3.68 4.03 9.30
C LEU A 54 5.15 4.46 9.26
N LEU A 55 5.82 4.47 10.40
CA LEU A 55 7.24 4.83 10.49
C LEU A 55 8.14 3.83 9.77
N ALA A 56 7.84 2.54 9.85
CA ALA A 56 8.59 1.51 9.12
C ALA A 56 8.45 1.63 7.59
N THR A 57 7.36 2.24 7.10
CA THR A 57 7.05 2.40 5.67
C THR A 57 7.04 3.85 5.20
N SER A 58 7.43 4.80 6.04
CA SER A 58 7.41 6.24 5.74
C SER A 58 8.31 6.62 4.55
N ASN A 59 9.37 5.84 4.31
CA ASN A 59 10.23 6.03 3.16
C ASN A 59 9.69 5.24 1.94
N PRO A 60 9.26 5.89 0.86
CA PRO A 60 8.74 5.23 -0.34
C PRO A 60 9.72 4.23 -0.96
N PHE A 61 11.04 4.51 -0.88
CA PHE A 61 12.07 3.60 -1.38
C PHE A 61 12.12 2.31 -0.53
N THR A 62 12.10 2.44 0.79
CA THR A 62 12.00 1.30 1.72
C THR A 62 10.68 0.54 1.51
N GLY A 63 9.58 1.26 1.33
CA GLY A 63 8.26 0.70 1.03
C GLY A 63 8.27 -0.21 -0.21
N LEU A 64 8.93 0.21 -1.29
CA LEU A 64 9.06 -0.61 -2.51
C LEU A 64 9.76 -1.95 -2.21
N PHE A 65 10.87 -1.93 -1.47
CA PHE A 65 11.60 -3.17 -1.16
C PHE A 65 10.91 -4.03 -0.10
N ILE A 66 10.20 -3.42 0.85
CA ILE A 66 9.32 -4.14 1.79
C ILE A 66 8.21 -4.86 1.00
N GLY A 67 7.54 -4.20 0.08
CA GLY A 67 6.51 -4.80 -0.77
C GLY A 67 7.04 -5.96 -1.60
N LEU A 68 8.23 -5.81 -2.18
CA LEU A 68 8.93 -6.87 -2.92
C LEU A 68 9.23 -8.06 -1.99
N LEU A 69 9.84 -7.82 -0.84
CA LEU A 69 10.27 -8.87 0.09
C LEU A 69 9.07 -9.64 0.67
N ILE A 70 8.05 -8.93 1.17
CA ILE A 70 6.83 -9.54 1.71
C ILE A 70 6.17 -10.40 0.63
N THR A 71 6.02 -9.87 -0.59
CA THR A 71 5.37 -10.61 -1.68
C THR A 71 6.20 -11.80 -2.14
N ALA A 72 7.53 -11.69 -2.15
CA ALA A 72 8.41 -12.83 -2.45
C ALA A 72 8.29 -13.93 -1.40
N MET A 73 8.15 -13.58 -0.12
CA MET A 73 7.95 -14.54 0.99
C MET A 73 6.55 -15.18 0.94
N LEU A 74 5.50 -14.38 0.79
CA LEU A 74 4.11 -14.86 0.72
C LEU A 74 3.78 -15.53 -0.61
N GLN A 75 4.58 -15.30 -1.67
CA GLN A 75 4.35 -15.74 -3.05
C GLN A 75 2.96 -15.35 -3.59
N SER A 76 2.42 -14.21 -3.11
CA SER A 76 1.08 -13.76 -3.43
C SER A 76 0.95 -12.24 -3.36
N SER A 77 0.97 -11.58 -4.53
CA SER A 77 0.69 -10.14 -4.60
C SER A 77 -0.76 -9.80 -4.24
N SER A 78 -1.70 -10.71 -4.50
CA SER A 78 -3.09 -10.49 -4.11
C SER A 78 -3.24 -10.34 -2.59
N THR A 79 -2.53 -11.17 -1.80
CA THR A 79 -2.51 -11.06 -0.34
C THR A 79 -1.85 -9.76 0.10
N THR A 80 -0.67 -9.44 -0.45
CA THR A 80 0.04 -8.19 -0.11
C THR A 80 -0.80 -6.96 -0.47
N THR A 81 -1.39 -6.92 -1.68
CA THR A 81 -2.22 -5.79 -2.11
C THR A 81 -3.48 -5.65 -1.25
N SER A 82 -4.16 -6.76 -0.92
CA SER A 82 -5.33 -6.71 -0.04
C SER A 82 -4.98 -6.22 1.36
N LEU A 83 -3.81 -6.60 1.88
CA LEU A 83 -3.30 -6.08 3.15
C LEU A 83 -3.04 -4.56 3.07
N VAL A 84 -2.38 -4.10 2.01
CA VAL A 84 -2.11 -2.67 1.81
C VAL A 84 -3.41 -1.86 1.67
N VAL A 85 -4.39 -2.37 0.90
CA VAL A 85 -5.73 -1.75 0.79
C VAL A 85 -6.39 -1.62 2.17
N ALA A 86 -6.32 -2.67 2.99
CA ALA A 86 -6.88 -2.64 4.34
C ALA A 86 -6.15 -1.64 5.26
N LEU A 87 -4.81 -1.57 5.20
CA LEU A 87 -4.02 -0.61 5.97
C LEU A 87 -4.33 0.84 5.57
N VAL A 88 -4.51 1.11 4.27
CA VAL A 88 -4.91 2.45 3.80
C VAL A 88 -6.35 2.76 4.18
N ALA A 89 -7.27 1.81 4.05
CA ALA A 89 -8.67 1.99 4.44
C ALA A 89 -8.84 2.22 5.95
N SER A 90 -7.98 1.63 6.77
CA SER A 90 -7.96 1.86 8.24
C SER A 90 -7.27 3.17 8.64
N GLY A 91 -6.64 3.89 7.70
CA GLY A 91 -5.84 5.08 7.99
C GLY A 91 -4.44 4.78 8.53
N ALA A 92 -4.02 3.51 8.59
CA ALA A 92 -2.69 3.12 9.07
C ALA A 92 -1.57 3.42 8.05
N LEU A 93 -1.91 3.58 6.77
CA LEU A 93 -1.00 4.00 5.70
C LEU A 93 -1.61 5.10 4.86
N THR A 94 -0.79 6.04 4.40
CA THR A 94 -1.19 7.00 3.37
C THR A 94 -1.09 6.39 1.97
N ILE A 95 -1.72 7.00 0.98
CA ILE A 95 -1.68 6.53 -0.43
C ILE A 95 -0.25 6.61 -0.96
N GLU A 96 0.47 7.69 -0.66
CA GLU A 96 1.84 7.94 -1.12
C GLU A 96 2.85 6.90 -0.59
N THR A 97 2.65 6.40 0.62
CA THR A 97 3.49 5.34 1.18
C THR A 97 3.09 3.95 0.69
N ALA A 98 1.81 3.76 0.41
CA ALA A 98 1.25 2.48 0.00
C ALA A 98 1.57 2.12 -1.46
N ILE A 99 1.59 3.10 -2.37
CA ILE A 99 1.83 2.85 -3.80
C ILE A 99 3.21 2.24 -4.08
N PRO A 100 4.32 2.72 -3.50
CA PRO A 100 5.61 2.04 -3.60
C PRO A 100 5.59 0.58 -3.13
N ILE A 101 4.86 0.27 -2.05
CA ILE A 101 4.69 -1.11 -1.59
C ILE A 101 4.00 -1.96 -2.68
N ILE A 102 2.97 -1.43 -3.33
CA ILE A 102 2.29 -2.11 -4.45
C ILE A 102 3.22 -2.31 -5.65
N MET A 103 4.05 -1.32 -5.99
CA MET A 103 5.06 -1.46 -7.04
C MET A 103 6.03 -2.61 -6.72
N GLY A 104 6.53 -2.65 -5.49
CA GLY A 104 7.39 -3.73 -5.00
C GLY A 104 6.69 -5.09 -5.01
N ALA A 105 5.43 -5.15 -4.61
CA ALA A 105 4.63 -6.37 -4.63
C ALA A 105 4.49 -6.95 -6.03
N ASN A 106 4.36 -6.12 -7.06
CA ASN A 106 4.35 -6.57 -8.46
C ASN A 106 5.68 -7.23 -8.86
N ILE A 107 6.81 -6.68 -8.43
CA ILE A 107 8.13 -7.30 -8.68
C ILE A 107 8.24 -8.62 -7.90
N GLY A 108 7.90 -8.62 -6.61
CA GLY A 108 7.99 -9.80 -5.72
C GLY A 108 7.17 -11.00 -6.19
N THR A 109 6.02 -10.78 -6.83
CA THR A 109 5.16 -11.84 -7.39
C THR A 109 5.90 -12.78 -8.34
N THR A 110 6.91 -12.29 -9.01
CA THR A 110 7.60 -13.01 -10.10
C THR A 110 8.56 -14.09 -9.61
N ILE A 111 8.81 -14.17 -8.31
CA ILE A 111 9.68 -15.20 -7.70
C ILE A 111 9.18 -16.61 -8.01
N THR A 112 7.85 -16.84 -7.99
CA THR A 112 7.29 -18.19 -8.17
C THR A 112 7.55 -18.75 -9.56
N SER A 113 7.38 -17.96 -10.63
CA SER A 113 7.70 -18.38 -11.99
C SER A 113 9.20 -18.67 -12.16
N THR A 114 10.04 -17.91 -11.45
CA THR A 114 11.49 -18.14 -11.42
C THR A 114 11.84 -19.44 -10.69
N ILE A 115 11.20 -19.72 -9.53
CA ILE A 115 11.37 -21.00 -8.80
C ILE A 115 10.91 -22.18 -9.68
N VAL A 116 9.78 -22.07 -10.37
CA VAL A 116 9.31 -23.11 -11.30
C VAL A 116 10.34 -23.40 -12.39
N SER A 117 11.08 -22.38 -12.85
CA SER A 117 12.13 -22.59 -13.85
C SER A 117 13.27 -23.48 -13.35
N LEU A 118 13.59 -23.46 -12.04
CA LEU A 118 14.62 -24.31 -11.45
C LEU A 118 14.31 -25.81 -11.57
N GLY A 119 13.03 -26.19 -11.72
CA GLY A 119 12.62 -27.56 -11.98
C GLY A 119 13.21 -28.17 -13.27
N PHE A 120 13.76 -27.32 -14.15
CA PHE A 120 14.41 -27.74 -15.40
C PHE A 120 15.94 -27.78 -15.33
N ILE A 121 16.57 -27.57 -14.16
CA ILE A 121 18.02 -27.41 -13.96
C ILE A 121 18.86 -28.56 -14.51
N SER A 122 18.32 -29.79 -14.54
CA SER A 122 19.00 -30.98 -15.06
C SER A 122 19.16 -30.96 -16.58
N ARG A 123 18.33 -30.24 -17.32
CA ARG A 123 18.29 -30.23 -18.78
C ARG A 123 18.70 -28.87 -19.34
N LYS A 124 20.01 -28.67 -19.65
CA LYS A 124 20.61 -27.37 -20.02
C LYS A 124 19.76 -26.50 -20.98
N LYS A 125 19.32 -27.08 -22.14
CA LYS A 125 18.55 -26.31 -23.14
C LYS A 125 17.13 -25.96 -22.69
N GLU A 126 16.47 -26.84 -21.93
CA GLU A 126 15.17 -26.59 -21.36
C GLU A 126 15.28 -25.57 -20.24
N PHE A 127 16.30 -25.71 -19.38
CA PHE A 127 16.56 -24.79 -18.26
C PHE A 127 16.80 -23.36 -18.74
N ARG A 128 17.61 -23.15 -19.78
CA ARG A 128 17.79 -21.84 -20.40
C ARG A 128 16.45 -21.19 -20.75
N ARG A 129 15.57 -21.93 -21.47
CA ARG A 129 14.27 -21.43 -21.90
C ARG A 129 13.32 -21.22 -20.72
N ALA A 130 13.36 -22.11 -19.74
CA ALA A 130 12.58 -22.01 -18.51
C ALA A 130 12.94 -20.75 -17.72
N VAL A 131 14.24 -20.49 -17.52
CA VAL A 131 14.72 -19.28 -16.82
C VAL A 131 14.33 -18.03 -17.60
N SER A 132 14.52 -18.00 -18.93
CA SER A 132 14.07 -16.84 -19.73
C SER A 132 12.57 -16.59 -19.60
N ALA A 133 11.73 -17.63 -19.57
CA ALA A 133 10.30 -17.47 -19.40
C ALA A 133 9.92 -17.07 -17.97
N GLY A 134 10.56 -17.68 -16.97
CA GLY A 134 10.29 -17.40 -15.54
C GLY A 134 10.71 -16.01 -15.10
N THR A 135 11.76 -15.44 -15.71
CA THR A 135 12.30 -14.12 -15.34
C THR A 135 11.81 -12.98 -16.22
N TYR A 136 11.12 -13.26 -17.34
CA TYR A 136 10.57 -12.21 -18.21
C TYR A 136 9.64 -11.26 -17.44
N HIS A 137 8.75 -11.81 -16.61
CA HIS A 137 7.80 -11.05 -15.80
C HIS A 137 8.53 -10.14 -14.79
N TYR A 138 9.62 -10.63 -14.19
CA TYR A 138 10.46 -9.83 -13.29
C TYR A 138 11.05 -8.61 -14.00
N PHE A 139 11.71 -8.83 -15.15
CA PHE A 139 12.31 -7.71 -15.88
C PHE A 139 11.27 -6.71 -16.40
N PHE A 140 10.09 -7.18 -16.79
CA PHE A 140 8.99 -6.30 -17.17
C PHE A 140 8.55 -5.41 -16.00
N ASN A 141 8.29 -5.98 -14.82
CA ASN A 141 7.87 -5.21 -13.64
C ASN A 141 8.99 -4.33 -13.10
N LEU A 142 10.24 -4.82 -13.08
CA LEU A 142 11.41 -4.05 -12.66
C LEU A 142 11.61 -2.81 -13.54
N LEU A 143 11.58 -2.97 -14.85
CA LEU A 143 11.74 -1.85 -15.79
C LEU A 143 10.56 -0.85 -15.69
N THR A 144 9.35 -1.35 -15.49
CA THR A 144 8.18 -0.50 -15.21
C THR A 144 8.40 0.30 -13.93
N ALA A 145 8.88 -0.34 -12.86
CA ALA A 145 9.16 0.33 -11.60
C ALA A 145 10.31 1.35 -11.73
N ILE A 146 11.38 1.04 -12.45
CA ILE A 146 12.50 1.98 -12.71
C ILE A 146 12.01 3.26 -13.39
N ILE A 147 10.99 3.17 -14.25
CA ILE A 147 10.42 4.34 -14.92
C ILE A 147 9.43 5.07 -14.00
N LEU A 148 8.51 4.35 -13.37
CA LEU A 148 7.40 4.95 -12.63
C LEU A 148 7.76 5.34 -11.19
N PHE A 149 8.71 4.64 -10.55
CA PHE A 149 9.07 4.95 -9.17
C PHE A 149 9.68 6.34 -8.99
N PRO A 150 10.62 6.83 -9.84
CA PRO A 150 11.07 8.22 -9.74
C PRO A 150 9.95 9.25 -9.94
N LEU A 151 9.01 8.98 -10.85
CA LEU A 151 7.86 9.85 -11.08
C LEU A 151 6.92 9.87 -9.85
N GLU A 152 6.74 8.72 -9.20
CA GLU A 152 5.99 8.64 -7.95
C GLU A 152 6.73 9.34 -6.82
N TYR A 153 8.02 9.04 -6.66
CA TYR A 153 8.83 9.55 -5.54
C TYR A 153 8.94 11.09 -5.54
N TYR A 154 9.15 11.72 -6.70
CA TYR A 154 9.35 13.17 -6.81
C TYR A 154 8.07 13.96 -7.06
N TYR A 155 7.07 13.35 -7.69
CA TYR A 155 5.89 14.08 -8.19
C TYR A 155 4.56 13.49 -7.71
N GLY A 156 4.55 12.34 -7.00
CA GLY A 156 3.31 11.66 -6.61
C GLY A 156 2.45 11.28 -7.82
N PHE A 157 3.09 10.89 -8.93
CA PHE A 157 2.41 10.73 -10.23
C PHE A 157 1.27 9.71 -10.18
N LEU A 158 1.53 8.50 -9.67
CA LEU A 158 0.50 7.48 -9.57
C LEU A 158 -0.50 7.79 -8.45
N SER A 159 -0.04 8.39 -7.35
CA SER A 159 -0.89 8.87 -6.26
C SER A 159 -1.92 9.85 -6.78
N SER A 160 -1.48 10.95 -7.37
CA SER A 160 -2.37 11.99 -7.90
C SER A 160 -3.30 11.47 -8.99
N LEU A 161 -2.78 10.63 -9.90
CA LEU A 161 -3.56 10.07 -11.01
C LEU A 161 -4.61 9.08 -10.50
N SER A 162 -4.28 8.25 -9.52
CA SER A 162 -5.20 7.27 -8.95
C SER A 162 -6.31 7.93 -8.12
N GLU A 163 -6.00 8.98 -7.37
CA GLU A 163 -6.99 9.78 -6.66
C GLU A 163 -7.93 10.52 -7.61
N TRP A 164 -7.38 11.12 -8.67
CA TRP A 164 -8.19 11.77 -9.69
C TRP A 164 -9.20 10.80 -10.34
N PHE A 165 -8.76 9.59 -10.71
CA PHE A 165 -9.65 8.55 -11.23
C PHE A 165 -10.64 8.05 -10.18
N ALA A 166 -10.21 7.88 -8.94
CA ALA A 166 -11.10 7.46 -7.86
C ALA A 166 -12.22 8.49 -7.64
N ASN A 167 -11.90 9.77 -7.61
CA ASN A 167 -12.86 10.86 -7.47
C ASN A 167 -13.80 11.00 -8.69
N LEU A 168 -13.35 10.63 -9.88
CA LEU A 168 -14.17 10.63 -11.09
C LEU A 168 -15.21 9.49 -11.10
N VAL A 169 -14.81 8.30 -10.63
CA VAL A 169 -15.64 7.08 -10.67
C VAL A 169 -16.53 6.98 -9.43
N PHE A 170 -16.06 7.47 -8.31
CA PHE A 170 -16.75 7.46 -7.02
C PHE A 170 -16.98 8.91 -6.57
N THR A 171 -18.05 9.54 -7.07
CA THR A 171 -18.61 10.70 -6.36
C THR A 171 -19.11 10.18 -5.03
N PRO A 172 -18.56 10.66 -3.90
CA PRO A 172 -19.16 10.35 -2.61
C PRO A 172 -20.58 10.95 -2.64
N THR A 173 -21.59 10.11 -2.71
CA THR A 173 -22.93 10.53 -2.29
C THR A 173 -22.80 10.75 -0.80
N VAL A 174 -22.53 12.01 -0.45
CA VAL A 174 -22.43 12.47 0.93
C VAL A 174 -23.83 12.41 1.53
N ALA A 175 -24.14 11.26 2.12
CA ALA A 175 -24.91 11.26 3.34
C ALA A 175 -23.89 11.04 4.47
N PRO A 176 -23.83 11.89 5.51
CA PRO A 176 -23.10 11.53 6.71
C PRO A 176 -23.85 10.34 7.31
N VAL A 177 -23.41 9.15 7.01
CA VAL A 177 -23.89 7.94 7.67
C VAL A 177 -23.11 7.90 8.98
N GLU A 178 -23.70 8.51 10.00
CA GLU A 178 -23.38 8.19 11.38
C GLU A 178 -23.23 6.68 11.52
N ASN A 179 -22.02 6.25 11.87
CA ASN A 179 -21.69 4.94 12.48
C ASN A 179 -22.33 3.67 11.91
N SER A 180 -22.80 3.65 10.68
CA SER A 180 -23.08 2.40 10.01
C SER A 180 -21.80 1.92 9.38
N ILE A 181 -21.10 1.04 10.09
CA ILE A 181 -20.15 0.12 9.47
C ILE A 181 -20.96 -0.60 8.40
N THR A 182 -20.93 -0.08 7.17
CA THR A 182 -21.56 -0.74 6.02
C THR A 182 -20.72 -1.97 5.70
N HIS A 183 -20.91 -2.99 6.55
CA HIS A 183 -20.45 -4.32 6.29
C HIS A 183 -21.11 -4.76 5.00
N PHE A 184 -20.27 -5.05 4.05
CA PHE A 184 -20.64 -5.43 2.71
C PHE A 184 -21.78 -6.45 2.68
N TRP A 185 -22.49 -6.51 1.59
CA TRP A 185 -23.67 -7.29 1.19
C TRP A 185 -23.79 -8.74 1.69
N VAL A 186 -22.78 -9.31 2.32
CA VAL A 186 -22.77 -10.70 2.80
C VAL A 186 -23.19 -10.83 4.27
N GLY A 187 -23.41 -9.71 5.00
CA GLY A 187 -23.95 -9.74 6.36
C GLY A 187 -22.99 -10.24 7.44
N PHE A 188 -21.66 -10.15 7.22
CA PHE A 188 -20.66 -10.54 8.22
C PHE A 188 -20.52 -9.56 9.38
N GLY A 189 -21.06 -8.33 9.26
CA GLY A 189 -20.94 -7.26 10.22
C GLY A 189 -21.20 -7.64 11.67
N PRO A 190 -22.35 -8.24 11.99
CA PRO A 190 -22.65 -8.62 13.37
C PRO A 190 -21.65 -9.63 13.94
N LEU A 191 -21.19 -10.59 13.12
CA LEU A 191 -20.22 -11.59 13.55
C LEU A 191 -18.84 -10.95 13.79
N ILE A 192 -18.41 -10.06 12.91
CA ILE A 192 -17.12 -9.35 13.04
C ILE A 192 -17.14 -8.45 14.27
N HIS A 193 -18.20 -7.69 14.47
CA HIS A 193 -18.38 -6.85 15.66
C HIS A 193 -18.30 -7.67 16.95
N TYR A 194 -19.01 -8.79 16.99
CA TYR A 194 -18.95 -9.73 18.12
C TYR A 194 -17.52 -10.23 18.36
N LEU A 195 -16.81 -10.69 17.30
CA LEU A 195 -15.44 -11.18 17.41
C LEU A 195 -14.46 -10.12 17.92
N VAL A 196 -14.62 -8.88 17.45
CA VAL A 196 -13.75 -7.76 17.85
C VAL A 196 -13.98 -7.37 19.32
N GLN A 197 -15.21 -7.40 19.78
CA GLN A 197 -15.55 -7.08 21.18
C GLN A 197 -15.15 -8.18 22.16
N GLU A 198 -15.45 -9.44 21.84
CA GLU A 198 -15.22 -10.57 22.77
C GLU A 198 -13.74 -10.93 22.90
N LEU A 199 -12.98 -10.94 21.79
CA LEU A 199 -11.57 -11.32 21.83
C LEU A 199 -10.66 -10.21 22.37
N ASN A 200 -11.11 -8.97 22.40
CA ASN A 200 -10.42 -7.79 22.95
C ASN A 200 -8.90 -7.74 22.65
N SER A 201 -8.49 -8.36 21.56
CA SER A 201 -7.10 -8.43 21.11
C SER A 201 -7.03 -8.21 19.61
N PRO A 202 -6.99 -6.94 19.16
CA PRO A 202 -6.93 -6.58 17.74
C PRO A 202 -5.76 -7.25 17.02
N PHE A 203 -4.65 -7.46 17.70
CA PHE A 203 -3.45 -8.12 17.16
C PHE A 203 -3.72 -9.59 16.77
N ILE A 204 -4.35 -10.35 17.66
CA ILE A 204 -4.68 -11.75 17.41
C ILE A 204 -5.68 -11.84 16.27
N LEU A 205 -6.67 -10.94 16.24
CA LEU A 205 -7.67 -10.90 15.16
C LEU A 205 -7.04 -10.51 13.82
N ALA A 206 -6.16 -9.52 13.79
CA ALA A 206 -5.43 -9.15 12.58
C ALA A 206 -4.54 -10.30 12.07
N PHE A 207 -3.86 -11.00 12.97
CA PHE A 207 -3.06 -12.16 12.60
C PHE A 207 -3.92 -13.33 12.10
N LEU A 208 -5.03 -13.61 12.78
CA LEU A 208 -5.97 -14.65 12.35
C LEU A 208 -6.61 -14.32 11.00
N SER A 209 -7.03 -13.08 10.79
CA SER A 209 -7.58 -12.61 9.51
C SER A 209 -6.56 -12.74 8.38
N LEU A 210 -5.29 -12.44 8.65
CA LEU A 210 -4.21 -12.64 7.69
C LEU A 210 -4.03 -14.12 7.33
N LEU A 211 -4.06 -15.02 8.31
CA LEU A 211 -4.02 -16.47 8.07
C LEU A 211 -5.22 -16.94 7.24
N MET A 212 -6.43 -16.46 7.57
CA MET A 212 -7.66 -16.80 6.83
C MET A 212 -7.60 -16.25 5.40
N LEU A 213 -7.12 -15.04 5.20
CA LEU A 213 -6.91 -14.42 3.89
C LEU A 213 -5.96 -15.27 3.05
N PHE A 214 -4.82 -15.64 3.61
CA PHE A 214 -3.84 -16.48 2.95
C PHE A 214 -4.40 -17.89 2.64
N ALA A 215 -5.07 -18.52 3.61
CA ALA A 215 -5.70 -19.83 3.43
C ALA A 215 -6.76 -19.80 2.32
N SER A 216 -7.62 -18.78 2.27
CA SER A 216 -8.65 -18.62 1.23
C SER A 216 -8.05 -18.52 -0.17
N ILE A 217 -6.97 -17.73 -0.33
CA ILE A 217 -6.26 -17.59 -1.59
C ILE A 217 -5.60 -18.91 -2.01
N LEU A 218 -4.98 -19.65 -1.07
CA LEU A 218 -4.39 -20.95 -1.36
C LEU A 218 -5.42 -22.01 -1.75
N ILE A 219 -6.56 -22.06 -1.07
CA ILE A 219 -7.68 -22.97 -1.39
C ILE A 219 -8.20 -22.66 -2.79
N PHE A 220 -8.51 -21.38 -3.07
CA PHE A 220 -8.98 -20.92 -4.35
C PHE A 220 -7.99 -21.29 -5.48
N ARG A 221 -6.71 -20.97 -5.27
CA ARG A 221 -5.62 -21.31 -6.18
C ARG A 221 -5.54 -22.81 -6.48
N ARG A 222 -5.64 -23.68 -5.45
CA ARG A 222 -5.60 -25.15 -5.61
C ARG A 222 -6.78 -25.66 -6.43
N LEU A 223 -7.98 -25.16 -6.14
CA LEU A 223 -9.21 -25.55 -6.87
C LEU A 223 -9.11 -25.22 -8.36
N ILE A 224 -8.72 -23.99 -8.68
CA ILE A 224 -8.56 -23.53 -10.08
C ILE A 224 -7.43 -24.27 -10.79
N SER A 225 -6.28 -24.49 -10.12
CA SER A 225 -5.17 -25.24 -10.71
C SER A 225 -5.57 -26.67 -11.11
N ASN A 226 -6.43 -27.32 -10.32
CA ASN A 226 -6.94 -28.65 -10.62
C ASN A 226 -7.88 -28.65 -11.84
N LEU A 227 -8.70 -27.61 -12.00
CA LEU A 227 -9.56 -27.44 -13.20
C LEU A 227 -8.74 -27.25 -14.48
N LEU A 228 -7.62 -26.52 -14.41
CA LEU A 228 -6.75 -26.26 -15.57
C LEU A 228 -5.90 -27.47 -15.99
N LYS A 229 -5.52 -28.36 -15.06
CA LYS A 229 -4.74 -29.56 -15.35
C LYS A 229 -5.47 -30.59 -16.21
N ALA A 230 -6.78 -30.48 -16.35
CA ALA A 230 -7.61 -31.40 -17.12
C ALA A 230 -7.49 -31.24 -18.67
N LYS A 231 -6.81 -30.19 -19.18
CA LYS A 231 -6.64 -29.93 -20.63
C LYS A 231 -5.17 -30.12 -21.06
N SER A 232 -4.96 -30.70 -22.27
CA SER A 232 -3.59 -30.95 -22.77
C SER A 232 -2.82 -29.66 -23.13
N PRO A 233 -1.51 -29.58 -22.86
CA PRO A 233 -0.67 -28.42 -23.15
C PRO A 233 -0.68 -27.96 -24.62
N GLU A 234 -0.87 -28.87 -25.56
CA GLU A 234 -0.88 -28.59 -27.01
C GLU A 234 -2.15 -27.86 -27.44
N VAL A 235 -3.32 -28.27 -26.93
CA VAL A 235 -4.60 -27.56 -27.16
C VAL A 235 -4.52 -26.16 -26.56
N PHE A 236 -3.92 -26.04 -25.38
CA PHE A 236 -3.67 -24.77 -24.73
C PHE A 236 -2.84 -23.83 -25.61
N SER A 237 -1.72 -24.32 -26.19
CA SER A 237 -0.83 -23.53 -27.04
C SER A 237 -1.54 -22.98 -28.29
N ARG A 238 -2.24 -23.82 -29.04
CA ARG A 238 -2.95 -23.41 -30.26
C ARG A 238 -4.06 -22.39 -30.01
N PHE A 239 -4.74 -22.49 -28.87
CA PHE A 239 -5.87 -21.64 -28.54
C PHE A 239 -5.43 -20.27 -27.98
N PHE A 240 -4.42 -20.24 -27.14
CA PHE A 240 -4.06 -19.05 -26.37
C PHE A 240 -2.99 -18.16 -27.02
N PHE A 241 -2.07 -18.71 -27.85
CA PHE A 241 -0.86 -18.00 -28.31
C PHE A 241 -0.82 -17.72 -29.82
N LYS A 242 -1.97 -17.63 -30.50
CA LYS A 242 -2.03 -17.47 -31.97
C LYS A 242 -1.45 -16.13 -32.45
N ASN A 243 -1.74 -15.03 -31.77
CA ASN A 243 -1.19 -13.70 -32.04
C ASN A 243 -1.03 -12.90 -30.73
N SER A 244 -0.28 -11.78 -30.78
CA SER A 244 0.08 -11.01 -29.58
C SER A 244 -1.14 -10.48 -28.83
N LEU A 245 -2.14 -9.91 -29.53
CA LEU A 245 -3.33 -9.35 -28.89
C LEU A 245 -4.18 -10.45 -28.26
N LYS A 246 -4.41 -11.56 -28.97
CA LYS A 246 -5.15 -12.70 -28.45
C LYS A 246 -4.45 -13.33 -27.26
N SER A 247 -3.12 -13.43 -27.31
CA SER A 247 -2.30 -13.92 -26.20
C SER A 247 -2.43 -13.02 -24.97
N PHE A 248 -2.35 -11.71 -25.14
CA PHE A 248 -2.56 -10.73 -24.09
C PHE A 248 -3.96 -10.85 -23.47
N SER A 249 -5.01 -10.85 -24.30
CA SER A 249 -6.40 -10.94 -23.83
C SER A 249 -6.65 -12.24 -23.05
N TRP A 250 -6.11 -13.36 -23.51
CA TRP A 250 -6.23 -14.61 -22.77
C TRP A 250 -5.45 -14.60 -21.45
N GLY A 251 -4.26 -13.99 -21.41
CA GLY A 251 -3.51 -13.80 -20.16
C GLY A 251 -4.30 -13.00 -19.15
N LEU A 252 -4.89 -11.88 -19.59
CA LEU A 252 -5.76 -11.03 -18.79
C LEU A 252 -6.98 -11.79 -18.26
N LEU A 253 -7.78 -12.38 -19.17
CA LEU A 253 -9.01 -13.06 -18.80
C LEU A 253 -8.77 -14.29 -17.92
N THR A 254 -7.74 -15.09 -18.22
CA THR A 254 -7.39 -16.26 -17.42
C THR A 254 -7.00 -15.85 -16.02
N THR A 255 -6.18 -14.79 -15.87
CA THR A 255 -5.76 -14.30 -14.56
C THR A 255 -6.91 -13.64 -13.82
N ALA A 256 -7.75 -12.88 -14.48
CA ALA A 256 -8.95 -12.30 -13.89
C ALA A 256 -9.89 -13.39 -13.32
N ALA A 257 -10.10 -14.48 -14.07
CA ALA A 257 -10.91 -15.60 -13.62
C ALA A 257 -10.27 -16.40 -12.49
N ILE A 258 -8.96 -16.69 -12.59
CA ILE A 258 -8.20 -17.47 -11.60
C ILE A 258 -7.86 -16.60 -10.37
N ARG A 259 -7.81 -15.28 -10.54
CA ARG A 259 -7.37 -14.29 -9.54
C ARG A 259 -5.94 -14.53 -9.04
N SER A 260 -5.09 -15.12 -9.90
CA SER A 260 -3.69 -15.43 -9.58
C SER A 260 -2.82 -15.40 -10.83
N SER A 261 -2.05 -14.34 -11.00
CA SER A 261 -1.01 -14.27 -12.03
C SER A 261 0.10 -15.28 -11.80
N THR A 262 0.38 -15.61 -10.56
CA THR A 262 1.39 -16.62 -10.19
C THR A 262 1.09 -17.99 -10.83
N ILE A 263 -0.17 -18.45 -10.76
CA ILE A 263 -0.57 -19.70 -11.42
C ILE A 263 -0.48 -19.53 -12.94
N THR A 264 -1.07 -18.46 -13.47
CA THR A 264 -1.16 -18.21 -14.90
C THR A 264 0.23 -18.13 -15.54
N THR A 265 1.18 -17.40 -14.94
CA THR A 265 2.54 -17.25 -15.47
C THR A 265 3.40 -18.50 -15.23
N SER A 266 3.18 -19.21 -14.11
CA SER A 266 3.91 -20.46 -13.82
C SER A 266 3.63 -21.57 -14.84
N VAL A 267 2.40 -21.64 -15.39
CA VAL A 267 2.02 -22.59 -16.45
C VAL A 267 2.76 -22.29 -17.76
N VAL A 268 3.11 -21.04 -18.03
CA VAL A 268 3.85 -20.64 -19.25
C VAL A 268 5.29 -21.15 -19.25
N VAL A 269 5.94 -21.22 -18.08
CA VAL A 269 7.35 -21.65 -17.96
C VAL A 269 7.61 -23.03 -18.58
N PRO A 270 6.90 -24.11 -18.22
CA PRO A 270 7.10 -25.43 -18.84
C PRO A 270 6.74 -25.45 -20.34
N ILE A 271 5.76 -24.67 -20.77
CA ILE A 271 5.35 -24.59 -22.18
C ILE A 271 6.49 -24.02 -23.05
N VAL A 272 7.13 -22.92 -22.56
CA VAL A 272 8.28 -22.32 -23.22
C VAL A 272 9.53 -23.21 -23.10
N ALA A 273 9.76 -23.83 -21.93
CA ALA A 273 10.87 -24.76 -21.71
C ALA A 273 10.84 -25.91 -22.73
N LYS A 274 9.67 -26.48 -22.99
CA LYS A 274 9.44 -27.56 -23.96
C LYS A 274 9.41 -27.09 -25.42
N LYS A 275 9.57 -25.80 -25.70
CA LYS A 275 9.55 -25.22 -27.05
C LYS A 275 8.17 -25.31 -27.76
N ILE A 276 7.09 -25.53 -27.01
CA ILE A 276 5.72 -25.54 -27.54
C ILE A 276 5.32 -24.12 -27.96
N VAL A 277 5.78 -23.11 -27.18
CA VAL A 277 5.60 -21.67 -27.45
C VAL A 277 6.96 -20.98 -27.29
N SER A 278 7.25 -20.00 -28.11
CA SER A 278 8.42 -19.15 -27.97
C SER A 278 8.21 -18.08 -26.87
N LEU A 279 9.28 -17.55 -26.27
CA LEU A 279 9.18 -16.45 -25.33
C LEU A 279 8.46 -15.23 -25.92
N LYS A 280 8.74 -14.92 -27.20
CA LYS A 280 8.09 -13.81 -27.92
C LYS A 280 6.57 -13.96 -28.01
N GLN A 281 6.06 -15.18 -28.13
CA GLN A 281 4.61 -15.47 -28.13
C GLN A 281 4.02 -15.46 -26.71
N ALA A 282 4.79 -15.89 -25.72
CA ALA A 282 4.39 -15.97 -24.32
C ALA A 282 4.39 -14.60 -23.62
N ALA A 283 5.28 -13.69 -24.00
CA ALA A 283 5.44 -12.37 -23.39
C ALA A 283 4.14 -11.56 -23.30
N PRO A 284 3.32 -11.41 -24.38
CA PRO A 284 2.03 -10.73 -24.30
C PRO A 284 1.06 -11.38 -23.31
N PHE A 285 1.05 -12.71 -23.21
CA PHE A 285 0.22 -13.43 -22.26
C PHE A 285 0.60 -13.10 -20.81
N ILE A 286 1.91 -13.03 -20.52
CA ILE A 286 2.42 -12.66 -19.20
C ILE A 286 2.05 -11.22 -18.86
N MET A 287 2.17 -10.29 -19.82
CA MET A 287 1.73 -8.89 -19.65
C MET A 287 0.23 -8.80 -19.35
N GLY A 288 -0.60 -9.52 -20.11
CA GLY A 288 -2.05 -9.58 -19.85
C GLY A 288 -2.37 -10.18 -18.49
N ALA A 289 -1.66 -11.24 -18.08
CA ALA A 289 -1.80 -11.84 -16.76
C ALA A 289 -1.49 -10.85 -15.64
N ASN A 290 -0.50 -9.99 -15.84
CA ASN A 290 -0.13 -8.95 -14.87
C ASN A 290 -1.26 -7.95 -14.65
N VAL A 291 -1.86 -7.44 -15.73
CA VAL A 291 -3.04 -6.55 -15.65
C VAL A 291 -4.23 -7.28 -15.03
N GLY A 292 -4.48 -8.54 -15.40
CA GLY A 292 -5.58 -9.34 -14.86
C GLY A 292 -5.53 -9.54 -13.33
N THR A 293 -4.35 -9.44 -12.71
CA THR A 293 -4.18 -9.53 -11.25
C THR A 293 -4.87 -8.38 -10.51
N THR A 294 -4.97 -7.21 -11.13
CA THR A 294 -5.52 -6.01 -10.49
C THR A 294 -6.99 -6.13 -10.11
N ILE A 295 -7.73 -7.04 -10.76
CA ILE A 295 -9.14 -7.30 -10.42
C ILE A 295 -9.31 -7.72 -8.96
N THR A 296 -8.33 -8.44 -8.38
CA THR A 296 -8.35 -8.80 -6.96
C THR A 296 -8.27 -7.58 -6.06
N ALA A 297 -7.44 -6.60 -6.43
CA ALA A 297 -7.32 -5.34 -5.70
C ALA A 297 -8.61 -4.52 -5.76
N PHE A 298 -9.25 -4.44 -6.94
CA PHE A 298 -10.55 -3.78 -7.09
C PHE A 298 -11.64 -4.44 -6.23
N ILE A 299 -11.70 -5.77 -6.20
CA ILE A 299 -12.66 -6.48 -5.35
C ILE A 299 -12.38 -6.15 -3.87
N ALA A 300 -11.10 -6.20 -3.44
CA ALA A 300 -10.73 -5.86 -2.06
C ALA A 300 -11.13 -4.43 -1.69
N ALA A 301 -10.89 -3.46 -2.58
CA ALA A 301 -11.23 -2.06 -2.36
C ALA A 301 -12.75 -1.82 -2.33
N MET A 302 -13.51 -2.43 -3.25
CA MET A 302 -14.97 -2.31 -3.29
C MET A 302 -15.66 -2.88 -2.05
N LEU A 303 -15.04 -3.87 -1.41
CA LEU A 303 -15.57 -4.47 -0.18
C LEU A 303 -15.38 -3.56 1.05
N GLN A 304 -14.49 -2.59 0.94
CA GLN A 304 -14.22 -1.61 1.98
C GLN A 304 -14.94 -0.28 1.67
N SER A 305 -16.20 -0.37 1.38
CA SER A 305 -17.10 0.55 0.67
C SER A 305 -17.13 2.02 1.10
N ASN A 306 -16.43 2.42 2.15
CA ASN A 306 -16.38 3.81 2.63
C ASN A 306 -15.00 4.46 2.48
N SER A 307 -14.03 3.79 1.86
CA SER A 307 -12.67 4.32 1.72
C SER A 307 -12.35 4.62 0.25
N SER A 308 -12.48 5.88 -0.15
CA SER A 308 -11.97 6.37 -1.44
C SER A 308 -10.48 6.05 -1.59
N SER A 309 -9.73 6.10 -0.49
CA SER A 309 -8.30 5.80 -0.44
C SER A 309 -7.98 4.34 -0.80
N GLY A 310 -8.78 3.36 -0.34
CA GLY A 310 -8.61 1.96 -0.73
C GLY A 310 -8.83 1.73 -2.23
N ILE A 311 -9.79 2.44 -2.82
CA ILE A 311 -10.07 2.42 -4.25
C ILE A 311 -8.91 3.04 -5.04
N SER A 312 -8.34 4.15 -4.56
CA SER A 312 -7.15 4.77 -5.15
C SER A 312 -5.98 3.78 -5.22
N ILE A 313 -5.74 2.97 -4.19
CA ILE A 313 -4.70 1.92 -4.23
C ILE A 313 -4.98 0.86 -5.29
N ALA A 314 -6.23 0.43 -5.45
CA ALA A 314 -6.59 -0.53 -6.50
C ALA A 314 -6.41 0.05 -7.91
N ILE A 315 -6.75 1.32 -8.09
CA ILE A 315 -6.52 2.07 -9.33
C ILE A 315 -5.03 2.24 -9.59
N ALA A 316 -4.23 2.62 -8.59
CA ALA A 316 -2.78 2.74 -8.72
C ALA A 316 -2.12 1.41 -9.13
N HIS A 317 -2.56 0.29 -8.55
CA HIS A 317 -2.11 -1.05 -8.96
C HIS A 317 -2.45 -1.34 -10.43
N PHE A 318 -3.67 -1.01 -10.86
CA PHE A 318 -4.06 -1.14 -12.28
C PHE A 318 -3.20 -0.23 -13.16
N LEU A 319 -3.06 1.05 -12.81
CA LEU A 319 -2.31 2.03 -13.59
C LEU A 319 -0.84 1.63 -13.75
N PHE A 320 -0.19 1.16 -12.68
CA PHE A 320 1.19 0.65 -12.77
C PHE A 320 1.32 -0.43 -13.84
N ASN A 321 0.46 -1.44 -13.82
CA ASN A 321 0.50 -2.54 -14.78
C ASN A 321 0.09 -2.10 -16.18
N PHE A 322 -0.94 -1.25 -16.28
CA PHE A 322 -1.45 -0.75 -17.55
C PHE A 322 -0.45 0.16 -18.26
N ILE A 323 0.17 1.11 -17.54
CA ILE A 323 1.21 1.98 -18.08
C ILE A 323 2.42 1.16 -18.51
N GLY A 324 2.84 0.16 -17.73
CA GLY A 324 3.88 -0.77 -18.12
C GLY A 324 3.56 -1.47 -19.44
N VAL A 325 2.31 -1.94 -19.61
CA VAL A 325 1.86 -2.53 -20.89
C VAL A 325 1.87 -1.50 -22.01
N MET A 326 1.38 -0.27 -21.77
CA MET A 326 1.38 0.79 -22.78
C MET A 326 2.79 1.17 -23.25
N LEU A 327 3.78 1.09 -22.37
CA LEU A 327 5.18 1.34 -22.70
C LEU A 327 5.82 0.17 -23.48
N PHE A 328 5.68 -1.06 -22.97
CA PHE A 328 6.43 -2.21 -23.47
C PHE A 328 5.71 -3.03 -24.54
N PHE A 329 4.38 -2.94 -24.69
CA PHE A 329 3.65 -3.74 -25.67
C PHE A 329 3.66 -3.12 -27.09
N PRO A 330 3.28 -1.84 -27.30
CA PRO A 330 3.20 -1.25 -28.63
C PRO A 330 4.56 -0.86 -29.21
N ILE A 331 5.54 -0.46 -28.38
CA ILE A 331 6.82 0.06 -28.83
C ILE A 331 7.83 -1.07 -29.05
N PRO A 332 8.21 -1.39 -30.32
CA PRO A 332 9.04 -2.58 -30.61
C PRO A 332 10.42 -2.58 -29.92
N VAL A 333 11.03 -1.41 -29.76
CA VAL A 333 12.35 -1.28 -29.10
C VAL A 333 12.22 -1.58 -27.61
N LEU A 334 11.24 -0.97 -26.93
CA LEU A 334 11.03 -1.19 -25.49
C LEU A 334 10.56 -2.62 -25.21
N ARG A 335 9.72 -3.21 -26.07
CA ARG A 335 9.28 -4.61 -25.92
C ARG A 335 10.41 -5.62 -25.95
N LYS A 336 11.51 -5.35 -26.67
CA LYS A 336 12.67 -6.24 -26.71
C LYS A 336 13.45 -6.26 -25.41
N LEU A 337 13.50 -5.14 -24.68
CA LEU A 337 14.36 -4.95 -23.52
C LEU A 337 14.13 -6.00 -22.41
N PRO A 338 12.91 -6.19 -21.87
CA PRO A 338 12.69 -7.24 -20.86
C PRO A 338 12.93 -8.66 -21.40
N MET A 339 12.70 -8.89 -22.71
CA MET A 339 12.99 -10.19 -23.34
C MET A 339 14.50 -10.46 -23.42
N GLU A 340 15.28 -9.48 -23.86
CA GLU A 340 16.74 -9.61 -23.99
C GLU A 340 17.41 -9.82 -22.63
N LEU A 341 16.97 -9.11 -21.59
CA LEU A 341 17.44 -9.33 -20.22
C LEU A 341 17.10 -10.73 -19.71
N ALA A 342 15.89 -11.21 -19.94
CA ALA A 342 15.48 -12.56 -19.57
C ALA A 342 16.24 -13.64 -20.34
N GLU A 343 16.47 -13.44 -21.65
CA GLU A 343 17.26 -14.35 -22.46
C GLU A 343 18.74 -14.34 -22.09
N TRP A 344 19.29 -13.17 -21.74
CA TRP A 344 20.64 -13.02 -21.24
C TRP A 344 20.85 -13.85 -19.97
N LEU A 345 19.94 -13.70 -18.98
CA LEU A 345 19.98 -14.51 -17.75
C LEU A 345 19.82 -16.00 -18.06
N GLY A 346 18.90 -16.36 -18.96
CA GLY A 346 18.77 -17.74 -19.43
C GLY A 346 20.04 -18.28 -20.09
N LYS A 347 20.75 -17.48 -20.89
CA LYS A 347 22.04 -17.86 -21.49
C LYS A 347 23.14 -18.07 -20.42
N LEU A 348 23.15 -17.24 -19.39
CA LEU A 348 24.09 -17.37 -18.27
C LEU A 348 23.98 -18.74 -17.58
N THR A 349 22.75 -19.28 -17.45
CA THR A 349 22.53 -20.62 -16.87
C THR A 349 23.09 -21.78 -17.70
N LEU A 350 23.40 -21.58 -18.97
CA LEU A 350 24.11 -22.59 -19.77
C LEU A 350 25.55 -22.79 -19.30
N LYS A 351 26.20 -21.67 -18.90
CA LYS A 351 27.60 -21.68 -18.40
C LYS A 351 27.61 -22.01 -16.90
N TYR A 352 26.74 -21.41 -16.12
CA TYR A 352 26.67 -21.55 -14.67
C TYR A 352 25.26 -21.99 -14.25
N ARG A 353 25.05 -23.25 -13.92
CA ARG A 353 23.72 -23.78 -13.56
C ARG A 353 23.14 -23.14 -12.31
N LEU A 354 24.01 -22.78 -11.36
CA LEU A 354 23.60 -22.14 -10.12
C LEU A 354 23.17 -20.65 -10.31
N ALA A 355 23.44 -20.05 -11.48
CA ALA A 355 23.11 -18.66 -11.74
C ALA A 355 21.61 -18.35 -11.52
N GLY A 356 20.72 -19.29 -11.85
CA GLY A 356 19.27 -19.13 -11.58
C GLY A 356 18.94 -19.09 -10.09
N PHE A 357 19.62 -19.88 -9.27
CA PHE A 357 19.46 -19.89 -7.83
C PHE A 357 20.05 -18.64 -7.18
N VAL A 358 21.30 -18.29 -7.55
CA VAL A 358 21.96 -17.06 -7.07
C VAL A 358 21.13 -15.82 -7.42
N TYR A 359 20.57 -15.79 -8.63
CA TYR A 359 19.68 -14.70 -9.04
C TYR A 359 18.47 -14.55 -8.09
N ILE A 360 17.80 -15.64 -7.71
CA ILE A 360 16.67 -15.59 -6.77
C ILE A 360 17.12 -15.00 -5.43
N LEU A 361 18.23 -15.51 -4.87
CA LEU A 361 18.74 -15.03 -3.60
C LEU A 361 19.10 -13.54 -3.65
N VAL A 362 19.77 -13.11 -4.71
CA VAL A 362 20.22 -11.72 -4.85
C VAL A 362 19.04 -10.80 -5.14
N ALA A 363 18.20 -11.09 -6.13
CA ALA A 363 17.18 -10.18 -6.61
C ALA A 363 15.97 -10.04 -5.65
N PHE A 364 15.61 -11.11 -4.94
CA PHE A 364 14.41 -11.12 -4.10
C PHE A 364 14.67 -11.03 -2.60
N PHE A 365 15.91 -11.28 -2.16
CA PHE A 365 16.25 -11.26 -0.73
C PHE A 365 17.43 -10.35 -0.43
N PHE A 366 18.62 -10.64 -0.95
CA PHE A 366 19.83 -9.92 -0.57
C PHE A 366 19.78 -8.44 -0.94
N LEU A 367 19.44 -8.12 -2.20
CA LEU A 367 19.33 -6.74 -2.67
C LEU A 367 18.25 -5.95 -1.92
N PRO A 368 16.98 -6.42 -1.83
CA PRO A 368 15.96 -5.72 -1.07
C PRO A 368 16.33 -5.54 0.40
N PHE A 369 16.80 -6.59 1.06
CA PHE A 369 17.20 -6.52 2.45
C PHE A 369 18.34 -5.52 2.69
N SER A 370 19.38 -5.55 1.84
CA SER A 370 20.49 -4.61 1.91
C SER A 370 20.03 -3.17 1.69
N LEU A 371 19.17 -2.94 0.69
CA LEU A 371 18.67 -1.60 0.40
C LEU A 371 17.75 -1.06 1.50
N ILE A 372 16.93 -1.92 2.13
CA ILE A 372 16.17 -1.55 3.33
C ILE A 372 17.15 -1.17 4.46
N TYR A 373 18.14 -2.03 4.73
CA TYR A 373 19.10 -1.82 5.82
C TYR A 373 19.92 -0.54 5.65
N PHE A 374 20.49 -0.31 4.46
CA PHE A 374 21.29 0.90 4.18
C PHE A 374 20.45 2.17 4.03
N ASN A 375 19.14 2.03 3.83
CA ASN A 375 18.22 3.15 3.70
C ASN A 375 17.34 3.32 4.96
N GLN A 376 17.76 2.72 6.08
CA GLN A 376 17.14 3.03 7.37
C GLN A 376 17.32 4.53 7.65
N ASP A 377 16.19 5.18 7.85
CA ASP A 377 16.11 6.63 7.96
C ASP A 377 16.66 7.11 9.30
N SER A 378 17.38 8.23 9.28
CA SER A 378 17.68 8.97 10.48
C SER A 378 16.39 9.66 10.96
N ILE A 379 15.75 9.08 11.98
CA ILE A 379 14.60 9.69 12.63
C ILE A 379 15.13 10.68 13.68
N GLU A 380 14.78 11.96 13.53
CA GLU A 380 14.96 12.94 14.57
C GLU A 380 13.77 12.88 15.52
N ALA A 381 14.03 12.54 16.77
CA ALA A 381 13.02 12.52 17.81
C ALA A 381 13.28 13.65 18.80
N LEU A 382 12.27 14.52 18.97
CA LEU A 382 12.30 15.60 19.95
C LEU A 382 11.18 15.38 20.97
N THR A 383 11.48 15.66 22.23
CA THR A 383 10.48 15.67 23.30
C THR A 383 10.31 17.12 23.77
N LEU A 384 9.09 17.64 23.64
CA LEU A 384 8.71 19.02 23.88
C LEU A 384 7.69 19.04 25.02
N THR A 385 8.01 19.65 26.14
CA THR A 385 7.07 19.81 27.27
C THR A 385 6.53 21.23 27.28
N TYR A 386 5.22 21.36 27.36
CA TYR A 386 4.52 22.63 27.39
C TYR A 386 3.78 22.82 28.69
N GLN A 387 3.76 24.08 29.15
CA GLN A 387 2.87 24.52 30.22
C GLN A 387 1.65 25.21 29.60
N ARG A 388 0.47 24.73 29.96
CA ARG A 388 -0.82 25.32 29.57
C ARG A 388 -1.34 26.16 30.76
N GLU A 389 -1.49 27.45 30.55
CA GLU A 389 -2.08 28.40 31.48
C GLU A 389 -3.50 28.74 30.98
N SER A 390 -4.52 28.43 31.77
CA SER A 390 -5.91 28.72 31.44
C SER A 390 -6.66 29.27 32.65
N THR A 391 -7.88 29.75 32.44
CA THR A 391 -8.80 30.20 33.53
C THR A 391 -9.18 29.04 34.47
N GLN A 392 -8.98 27.79 34.07
CA GLN A 392 -9.28 26.59 34.87
C GLN A 392 -8.10 26.10 35.69
N GLY A 393 -6.90 26.67 35.51
CA GLY A 393 -5.66 26.30 36.19
C GLY A 393 -4.51 26.05 35.23
N ASN A 394 -3.37 25.69 35.80
CA ASN A 394 -2.17 25.34 35.02
C ASN A 394 -2.04 23.84 34.91
N SER A 395 -1.72 23.35 33.70
CA SER A 395 -1.43 21.94 33.43
C SER A 395 -0.21 21.82 32.52
N GLU A 396 0.43 20.67 32.56
CA GLU A 396 1.54 20.35 31.66
C GLU A 396 1.11 19.26 30.67
N PHE A 397 1.66 19.30 29.46
CA PHE A 397 1.52 18.26 28.47
C PHE A 397 2.81 18.12 27.65
N THR A 398 3.01 16.97 27.05
CA THR A 398 4.21 16.68 26.26
C THR A 398 3.84 16.33 24.81
N ILE A 399 4.56 16.93 23.86
CA ILE A 399 4.53 16.54 22.46
C ILE A 399 5.84 15.82 22.14
N GLN A 400 5.75 14.58 21.70
CA GLN A 400 6.88 13.89 21.08
C GLN A 400 6.78 14.07 19.57
N THR A 401 7.83 14.61 18.97
CA THR A 401 7.95 14.70 17.52
C THR A 401 8.86 13.59 17.03
N ARG A 402 8.46 12.96 15.94
CA ARG A 402 9.31 12.01 15.22
C ARG A 402 9.29 12.41 13.76
N LEU A 403 10.38 12.95 13.27
CA LEU A 403 10.52 13.40 11.89
C LEU A 403 11.59 12.59 11.17
N ASN A 404 11.23 12.01 10.06
CA ASN A 404 12.18 11.41 9.16
C ASN A 404 12.85 12.52 8.33
N LEU A 405 14.14 12.73 8.53
CA LEU A 405 14.89 13.81 7.90
C LEU A 405 15.03 13.67 6.37
N ARG A 406 14.88 12.45 5.83
CA ARG A 406 14.98 12.21 4.38
C ARG A 406 13.66 12.41 3.65
N THR A 407 12.58 11.88 4.20
CA THR A 407 11.24 11.96 3.58
C THR A 407 10.51 13.22 3.99
N SER A 408 10.99 13.89 5.04
CA SER A 408 10.34 15.04 5.65
C SER A 408 8.89 14.76 6.09
N VAL A 409 8.63 13.51 6.47
CA VAL A 409 7.33 13.04 6.99
C VAL A 409 7.54 12.52 8.41
N GLY A 410 6.54 12.71 9.26
CA GLY A 410 6.64 12.29 10.66
C GLY A 410 5.31 12.45 11.40
N GLU A 411 5.39 12.57 12.71
CA GLU A 411 4.24 12.70 13.58
C GLU A 411 4.52 13.57 14.80
N TRP A 412 3.50 14.23 15.30
CA TRP A 412 3.42 14.84 16.62
C TRP A 412 2.48 14.03 17.48
N THR A 413 3.00 13.46 18.57
CA THR A 413 2.22 12.65 19.51
C THR A 413 2.05 13.44 20.80
N LEU A 414 0.80 13.75 21.14
CA LEU A 414 0.43 14.50 22.35
C LEU A 414 0.19 13.54 23.52
N TYR A 415 0.78 13.85 24.67
CA TYR A 415 0.54 13.18 25.95
C TYR A 415 0.03 14.22 26.95
N GLU A 416 -1.16 14.04 27.52
CA GLU A 416 -1.70 14.88 28.59
C GLU A 416 -1.36 14.28 29.96
N GLY A 417 -0.71 15.07 30.83
CA GLY A 417 -0.30 14.68 32.18
C GLY A 417 1.17 14.93 32.48
N GLU A 418 1.57 14.84 33.73
CA GLU A 418 2.97 14.97 34.19
C GLU A 418 3.74 13.66 33.87
N GLY A 419 4.09 13.47 32.60
CA GLY A 419 4.76 12.27 32.13
C GLY A 419 6.26 12.29 32.39
N HIS A 420 6.72 11.85 33.54
CA HIS A 420 8.08 11.37 33.74
C HIS A 420 8.14 9.86 33.56
N GLY A 421 8.28 9.42 32.30
CA GLY A 421 8.93 8.14 31.97
C GLY A 421 8.16 6.84 32.21
N GLY A 422 6.88 6.71 31.85
CA GLY A 422 6.27 5.40 31.93
C GLY A 422 4.86 5.33 31.30
N LYS A 423 4.72 4.57 30.24
CA LYS A 423 3.49 3.93 29.71
C LYS A 423 2.17 4.76 29.70
N GLU A 424 2.22 6.03 29.37
CA GLU A 424 0.99 6.78 29.11
C GLU A 424 0.53 6.56 27.68
N GLU A 425 -0.77 6.33 27.49
CA GLU A 425 -1.36 6.24 26.15
C GLU A 425 -1.41 7.64 25.54
N PRO A 426 -1.05 7.80 24.25
CA PRO A 426 -1.11 9.10 23.60
C PRO A 426 -2.56 9.58 23.51
N SER A 427 -2.78 10.85 23.84
CA SER A 427 -4.09 11.48 23.76
C SER A 427 -4.49 11.77 22.32
N LEU A 428 -3.55 12.27 21.50
CA LEU A 428 -3.75 12.61 20.09
C LEU A 428 -2.46 12.42 19.29
N ILE A 429 -2.61 12.10 18.00
CA ILE A 429 -1.50 11.99 17.06
C ILE A 429 -1.84 12.81 15.83
N TYR A 430 -0.92 13.69 15.46
CA TYR A 430 -1.02 14.49 14.24
C TYR A 430 0.06 14.07 13.26
N PRO A 431 -0.28 13.61 12.05
CA PRO A 431 0.70 13.41 11.00
C PRO A 431 1.31 14.75 10.61
N ILE A 432 2.62 14.77 10.43
CA ILE A 432 3.34 15.95 9.95
C ILE A 432 4.06 15.62 8.63
N SER A 433 4.12 16.61 7.76
CA SER A 433 4.97 16.55 6.57
C SER A 433 5.52 17.93 6.24
N ILE A 434 6.73 17.95 5.65
CA ILE A 434 7.39 19.19 5.23
C ILE A 434 7.58 19.11 3.72
N ARG A 435 7.02 20.08 2.97
CA ARG A 435 7.16 20.17 1.51
C ARG A 435 7.40 21.63 1.14
N ASN A 436 8.46 21.90 0.36
CA ASN A 436 8.76 23.25 -0.13
C ASN A 436 8.67 24.34 0.95
N GLU A 437 9.36 24.13 2.09
CA GLU A 437 9.35 25.05 3.25
C GLU A 437 7.98 25.22 3.92
N THR A 438 7.02 24.34 3.65
CA THR A 438 5.70 24.31 4.28
C THR A 438 5.61 23.12 5.23
N LEU A 439 5.26 23.36 6.48
CA LEU A 439 4.93 22.34 7.48
C LEU A 439 3.43 22.10 7.46
N PHE A 440 3.04 20.84 7.30
CA PHE A 440 1.66 20.39 7.45
C PHE A 440 1.54 19.61 8.75
N VAL A 441 0.56 19.95 9.58
CA VAL A 441 0.24 19.27 10.86
C VAL A 441 -1.24 18.90 10.82
N GLY A 442 -1.55 17.63 10.58
CA GLY A 442 -2.92 17.21 10.31
C GLY A 442 -3.50 17.97 9.11
N LYS A 443 -4.55 18.74 9.35
CA LYS A 443 -5.22 19.59 8.35
C LYS A 443 -4.67 21.02 8.27
N GLN A 444 -3.79 21.41 9.19
CA GLN A 444 -3.23 22.77 9.26
C GLN A 444 -1.95 22.86 8.42
N MET A 445 -1.74 24.03 7.81
CA MET A 445 -0.60 24.34 6.95
C MET A 445 0.13 25.58 7.48
N PHE A 446 1.48 25.50 7.53
CA PHE A 446 2.34 26.59 7.97
C PHE A 446 3.46 26.79 6.94
N GLN A 447 3.34 27.83 6.12
CA GLN A 447 4.32 28.12 5.08
C GLN A 447 5.37 29.12 5.59
N PHE A 448 6.63 28.72 5.63
CA PHE A 448 7.75 29.57 6.06
C PHE A 448 8.23 30.45 4.90
N SER A 449 7.45 31.49 4.59
CA SER A 449 7.69 32.41 3.49
C SER A 449 7.58 33.87 3.96
N GLN A 450 7.24 34.81 3.07
CA GLN A 450 7.14 36.23 3.40
C GLN A 450 5.88 36.56 4.23
N THR A 451 5.96 37.59 5.07
CA THR A 451 4.82 38.13 5.84
C THR A 451 3.68 38.58 4.94
N GLY A 452 2.43 38.43 5.41
CA GLY A 452 1.22 38.80 4.69
C GLY A 452 0.64 37.69 3.81
N PHE A 453 1.24 36.50 3.79
CA PHE A 453 0.65 35.33 3.14
C PHE A 453 -0.54 34.83 3.96
N CYS A 454 -1.73 34.78 3.34
CA CYS A 454 -2.95 34.29 3.94
C CYS A 454 -3.57 33.17 3.11
N TRP A 455 -4.26 32.23 3.77
CA TRP A 455 -5.01 31.15 3.12
C TRP A 455 -6.24 30.78 3.93
N ASP A 456 -7.24 30.22 3.26
CA ASP A 456 -8.45 29.67 3.89
C ASP A 456 -8.32 28.16 4.02
N GLY A 457 -8.91 27.60 5.09
CA GLY A 457 -8.92 26.17 5.34
C GLY A 457 -10.06 25.74 6.23
N GLU A 458 -10.10 24.45 6.54
CA GLU A 458 -11.09 23.85 7.44
C GLU A 458 -10.41 22.74 8.25
N ASP A 459 -10.58 22.78 9.56
CA ASP A 459 -10.10 21.75 10.48
C ASP A 459 -11.25 21.30 11.43
N ASP A 460 -10.89 20.63 12.52
CA ASP A 460 -11.87 20.10 13.47
C ASP A 460 -12.59 21.19 14.28
N HIS A 461 -12.11 22.44 14.25
CA HIS A 461 -12.74 23.61 14.86
C HIS A 461 -13.64 24.37 13.86
N GLY A 462 -13.62 24.01 12.58
CA GLY A 462 -14.40 24.63 11.53
C GLY A 462 -13.56 25.32 10.45
N LYS A 463 -14.24 26.20 9.67
CA LYS A 463 -13.56 27.00 8.64
C LYS A 463 -12.76 28.12 9.27
N PHE A 464 -11.56 28.37 8.75
CA PHE A 464 -10.69 29.41 9.23
C PHE A 464 -10.06 30.21 8.07
N ASN A 465 -9.70 31.46 8.38
CA ASN A 465 -8.75 32.24 7.61
C ASN A 465 -7.44 32.31 8.40
N SER A 466 -6.34 31.89 7.80
CA SER A 466 -5.03 31.89 8.43
C SER A 466 -4.08 32.87 7.74
N CYS A 467 -3.34 33.66 8.54
CA CYS A 467 -2.36 34.59 8.02
C CYS A 467 -1.05 34.53 8.80
N LEU A 468 0.07 34.65 8.08
CA LEU A 468 1.36 34.93 8.67
C LEU A 468 1.41 36.40 9.11
N GLU A 469 1.27 36.67 10.41
CA GLU A 469 1.22 38.04 10.96
C GLU A 469 2.57 38.71 11.02
N LYS A 470 3.61 37.97 11.48
CA LYS A 470 4.97 38.52 11.62
C LYS A 470 6.02 37.42 11.69
N ILE A 471 7.26 37.81 11.45
CA ILE A 471 8.46 36.98 11.65
C ILE A 471 9.28 37.65 12.75
N LEU A 472 9.58 36.90 13.82
CA LEU A 472 10.45 37.35 14.89
C LEU A 472 11.88 36.86 14.61
N PRO A 473 12.87 37.75 14.49
CA PRO A 473 14.25 37.34 14.25
C PRO A 473 14.83 36.52 15.42
N LEU A 474 14.33 36.77 16.62
CA LEU A 474 14.74 36.08 17.82
C LEU A 474 13.59 35.93 18.81
N TYR A 475 13.45 34.75 19.40
CA TYR A 475 12.46 34.45 20.43
C TYR A 475 13.08 33.59 21.53
N GLN A 476 12.88 33.97 22.79
CA GLN A 476 13.44 33.27 23.95
C GLN A 476 12.35 32.54 24.72
N THR A 477 12.54 31.22 24.90
CA THR A 477 11.66 30.38 25.73
C THR A 477 12.46 29.18 26.24
N SER A 478 12.03 28.52 27.30
CA SER A 478 12.70 27.36 27.92
C SER A 478 14.20 27.53 28.19
N GLY A 479 14.65 28.77 28.44
CA GLY A 479 16.10 29.07 28.64
C GLY A 479 16.94 29.03 27.35
N GLN A 480 16.31 28.85 26.18
CA GLN A 480 16.96 28.81 24.87
C GLN A 480 16.49 29.94 23.97
N GLN A 481 17.34 30.30 23.01
CA GLN A 481 17.04 31.28 21.98
C GLN A 481 16.74 30.56 20.65
N PHE A 482 15.64 30.96 20.03
CA PHE A 482 15.20 30.48 18.73
C PHE A 482 15.17 31.64 17.73
N ASP A 483 15.86 31.46 16.63
CA ASP A 483 15.85 32.41 15.50
C ASP A 483 14.72 32.06 14.52
N SER A 484 14.36 33.04 13.69
CA SER A 484 13.42 32.87 12.58
C SER A 484 12.08 32.23 13.04
N VAL A 485 11.42 32.90 14.00
CA VAL A 485 10.13 32.43 14.53
C VAL A 485 8.97 33.08 13.79
N PHE A 486 8.15 32.27 13.16
CA PHE A 486 6.99 32.65 12.36
C PHE A 486 5.73 32.64 13.22
N VAL A 487 4.94 33.73 13.18
CA VAL A 487 3.73 33.88 13.98
C VAL A 487 2.52 33.88 13.07
N TYR A 488 1.71 32.84 13.15
CA TYR A 488 0.48 32.64 12.38
C TYR A 488 -0.74 32.90 13.25
N ALA A 489 -1.78 33.53 12.66
CA ALA A 489 -3.09 33.65 13.29
C ALA A 489 -4.13 32.93 12.43
N PHE A 490 -4.80 31.97 13.05
CA PHE A 490 -5.96 31.27 12.51
C PHE A 490 -7.22 31.88 13.13
N ARG A 491 -8.07 32.46 12.30
CA ARG A 491 -9.32 33.12 12.73
C ARG A 491 -10.49 32.28 12.27
N TYR A 492 -11.24 31.79 13.26
CA TYR A 492 -12.44 30.96 13.04
C TYR A 492 -13.67 31.84 13.16
N ASP A 493 -14.59 31.75 12.19
CA ASP A 493 -15.89 32.40 12.23
C ASP A 493 -16.88 31.52 13.00
N ILE A 494 -17.08 31.82 14.28
CA ILE A 494 -18.06 31.13 15.10
C ILE A 494 -19.23 32.14 15.34
N SER A 495 -20.44 31.82 14.89
CA SER A 495 -21.69 32.58 14.96
C SER A 495 -21.74 33.64 16.10
N ASN A 496 -21.36 34.87 15.80
CA ASN A 496 -21.29 36.09 16.63
C ASN A 496 -20.03 36.32 17.48
N ASP A 497 -19.03 35.42 17.49
CA ASP A 497 -17.78 35.64 18.22
C ASP A 497 -16.58 35.09 17.42
N SER A 498 -15.38 35.65 17.60
CA SER A 498 -14.17 35.21 16.91
C SER A 498 -13.29 34.37 17.84
N LEU A 499 -12.99 33.15 17.41
CA LEU A 499 -11.93 32.33 18.01
C LEU A 499 -10.64 32.55 17.22
N VAL A 500 -9.56 32.92 17.92
CA VAL A 500 -8.24 33.12 17.28
C VAL A 500 -7.21 32.20 17.92
N HIS A 501 -6.61 31.34 17.09
CA HIS A 501 -5.45 30.56 17.47
C HIS A 501 -4.19 31.22 16.91
N ARG A 502 -3.24 31.54 17.75
CA ARG A 502 -1.97 32.15 17.34
C ARG A 502 -0.81 31.21 17.65
N TYR A 503 -0.13 30.72 16.61
CA TYR A 503 0.97 29.78 16.68
C TYR A 503 2.31 30.49 16.46
N TYR A 504 3.28 30.23 17.33
CA TYR A 504 4.67 30.67 17.20
C TYR A 504 5.51 29.45 16.83
N LEU A 505 6.01 29.38 15.62
CA LEU A 505 6.72 28.23 15.08
C LEU A 505 8.17 28.57 14.77
N SER A 506 9.09 27.74 15.24
CA SER A 506 10.49 27.81 14.84
C SER A 506 10.67 27.26 13.43
N ALA A 507 11.17 28.08 12.50
CA ALA A 507 11.43 27.63 11.14
C ALA A 507 12.56 26.60 11.04
N PRO A 508 13.69 26.71 11.76
CA PRO A 508 14.75 25.70 11.72
C PRO A 508 14.32 24.34 12.26
N PHE A 509 13.61 24.33 13.40
CA PHE A 509 13.26 23.07 14.10
C PHE A 509 11.89 22.52 13.71
N LYS A 510 11.04 23.32 13.02
CA LYS A 510 9.66 22.96 12.65
C LYS A 510 8.81 22.54 13.85
N ILE A 511 9.00 23.21 14.99
CA ILE A 511 8.29 22.94 16.24
C ILE A 511 7.50 24.18 16.69
N MET A 512 6.47 23.95 17.46
CA MET A 512 5.69 24.99 18.12
C MET A 512 6.42 25.46 19.38
N LEU A 513 6.63 26.76 19.52
CA LEU A 513 7.24 27.37 20.70
C LEU A 513 6.20 27.94 21.67
N ARG A 514 5.09 28.40 21.11
CA ARG A 514 3.99 29.00 21.86
C ARG A 514 2.70 28.88 21.04
N HIS A 515 1.59 28.66 21.72
CA HIS A 515 0.26 28.69 21.17
C HIS A 515 -0.65 29.52 22.07
N GLU A 516 -1.36 30.48 21.52
CA GLU A 516 -2.34 31.31 22.22
C GLU A 516 -3.72 31.05 21.63
N ILE A 517 -4.68 30.76 22.49
CA ILE A 517 -6.07 30.62 22.11
C ILE A 517 -6.82 31.80 22.75
N ILE A 518 -7.45 32.62 21.92
CA ILE A 518 -8.27 33.76 22.34
C ILE A 518 -9.70 33.45 21.94
N GLY A 519 -10.50 33.07 22.92
CA GLY A 519 -11.89 32.71 22.75
C GLY A 519 -12.87 33.88 23.00
N PRO A 520 -14.17 33.60 22.88
CA PRO A 520 -15.23 34.53 23.17
C PRO A 520 -15.09 35.16 24.58
N GLY A 521 -15.46 36.45 24.72
CA GLY A 521 -15.36 37.14 26.00
C GLY A 521 -13.91 37.37 26.50
N ASN A 522 -12.93 37.34 25.61
CA ASN A 522 -11.50 37.54 25.91
C ASN A 522 -10.89 36.45 26.82
N GLN A 523 -11.48 35.26 26.87
CA GLN A 523 -10.90 34.12 27.53
C GLN A 523 -9.60 33.76 26.82
N ARG A 524 -8.51 33.61 27.56
CA ARG A 524 -7.18 33.33 26.99
C ARG A 524 -6.62 32.07 27.58
N THR A 525 -6.22 31.14 26.70
CA THR A 525 -5.37 29.99 27.04
C THR A 525 -4.01 30.19 26.40
N LEU A 526 -2.95 29.98 27.18
CA LEU A 526 -1.58 30.10 26.72
C LEU A 526 -0.85 28.78 26.93
N GLU A 527 -0.32 28.24 25.86
CA GLU A 527 0.56 27.08 25.88
C GLU A 527 1.98 27.54 25.51
N LYS A 528 2.96 27.27 26.37
CA LYS A 528 4.32 27.74 26.22
C LYS A 528 5.29 26.58 26.39
N LEU A 529 6.25 26.44 25.47
CA LEU A 529 7.34 25.48 25.58
C LEU A 529 8.22 25.81 26.82
N ILE A 530 8.30 24.87 27.75
CA ILE A 530 9.10 24.98 28.96
C ILE A 530 10.32 24.07 28.96
N ARG A 531 10.30 22.99 28.16
CA ARG A 531 11.40 22.03 28.07
C ARG A 531 11.53 21.48 26.66
N PHE A 532 12.75 21.38 26.18
CA PHE A 532 13.11 20.89 24.85
C PHE A 532 14.23 19.87 24.99
N GLU A 533 14.01 18.63 24.57
CA GLU A 533 14.97 17.54 24.61
C GLU A 533 15.10 16.90 23.25
N ARG A 534 16.32 16.71 22.76
CA ARG A 534 16.62 15.97 21.53
C ARG A 534 17.08 14.57 21.93
N ARG A 535 16.41 13.53 21.39
CA ARG A 535 16.77 12.13 21.62
C ARG A 535 17.49 11.52 20.43
#